data_da82695335861b9d13b2a1e47c35ce1f
#
_entry.id   da82695335861b9d13b2a1e47c35ce1f
#
_cell.length_a   1.000
_cell.length_b   1.000
_cell.length_c   1.000
_cell.angle_alpha   90.00
_cell.angle_beta   90.00
_cell.angle_gamma   90.00
#
_symmetry.space_group_name_H-M   'P 1'
#
loop_
_entity.id
_entity.type
_entity.pdbx_description
1 polymer ?
#
loop_
_entity_poly.entity_id
_entity_poly.type
_entity_poly.pdbx_seq_one_letter_code
_entity_poly.pdbx_strand_id
1 'polypeptide(L)'
;MDGRRRMNDEATYTRQEVMVAVAARQIRDGELVFVGMRLPLLAFAVAKRMRAPHAVGLFECGLMRDEPAPELLYTMSDPPNIAGAIWSTRMINLMGMLQQGAAQLGMIGGAEVDRFGNVNTSYIGSRQRPTVKLPGSGGASDIASLAGRLLIIMQHERRR
;
A
#
# COMPACT_ATOMS: atom_id res chain seq x y z
N MET A 1 -39.89 34.52 -11.98
CA MET A 1 -39.10 34.27 -10.76
C MET A 1 -38.43 32.89 -10.89
N ASP A 2 -37.21 32.94 -11.39
CA ASP A 2 -36.45 31.71 -11.75
C ASP A 2 -35.59 31.33 -10.55
N GLY A 3 -36.03 30.33 -9.80
CA GLY A 3 -35.33 29.80 -8.65
C GLY A 3 -34.42 28.66 -9.04
N ARG A 4 -33.31 28.94 -9.76
CA ARG A 4 -32.25 27.95 -9.94
C ARG A 4 -31.61 27.64 -8.60
N ARG A 5 -32.06 26.56 -7.95
CA ARG A 5 -31.27 25.88 -6.90
C ARG A 5 -29.97 25.42 -7.54
N ARG A 6 -28.86 26.10 -7.26
CA ARG A 6 -27.51 25.56 -7.43
C ARG A 6 -27.40 24.42 -6.42
N MET A 7 -27.50 23.20 -6.91
CA MET A 7 -27.01 22.04 -6.18
C MET A 7 -25.50 22.17 -6.11
N ASN A 8 -24.99 22.69 -4.99
CA ASN A 8 -23.60 22.48 -4.61
C ASN A 8 -23.49 21.01 -4.18
N ASP A 9 -23.27 20.12 -5.14
CA ASP A 9 -22.68 18.82 -4.88
C ASP A 9 -21.21 19.05 -4.55
N GLU A 10 -20.92 19.53 -3.35
CA GLU A 10 -19.58 19.40 -2.78
C GLU A 10 -19.36 17.89 -2.59
N ALA A 11 -18.56 17.33 -3.50
CA ALA A 11 -18.14 15.93 -3.41
C ALA A 11 -17.43 15.74 -2.06
N THR A 12 -18.11 15.07 -1.14
CA THR A 12 -17.68 14.85 0.24
C THR A 12 -16.70 13.69 0.34
N TYR A 13 -15.53 13.78 -0.30
CA TYR A 13 -14.45 12.81 -0.17
C TYR A 13 -13.21 13.43 0.47
N THR A 14 -12.52 12.64 1.25
CA THR A 14 -11.28 13.01 1.92
C THR A 14 -10.07 12.84 0.99
N ARG A 15 -8.98 13.53 1.29
CA ARG A 15 -7.71 13.32 0.59
C ARG A 15 -7.23 11.86 0.63
N GLN A 16 -7.46 11.18 1.75
CA GLN A 16 -7.08 9.78 1.91
C GLN A 16 -7.90 8.86 1.00
N GLU A 17 -9.20 9.09 0.86
CA GLU A 17 -10.06 8.33 -0.07
C GLU A 17 -9.61 8.52 -1.51
N VAL A 18 -9.26 9.75 -1.90
CA VAL A 18 -8.69 10.01 -3.24
C VAL A 18 -7.37 9.25 -3.44
N MET A 19 -6.47 9.29 -2.45
CA MET A 19 -5.19 8.56 -2.53
C MET A 19 -5.41 7.05 -2.68
N VAL A 20 -6.31 6.47 -1.90
CA VAL A 20 -6.68 5.05 -1.97
C VAL A 20 -7.27 4.71 -3.35
N ALA A 21 -8.20 5.53 -3.84
CA ALA A 21 -8.83 5.32 -5.15
C ALA A 21 -7.82 5.41 -6.31
N VAL A 22 -6.90 6.38 -6.26
CA VAL A 22 -5.83 6.52 -7.26
C VAL A 22 -4.85 5.36 -7.18
N ALA A 23 -4.47 4.94 -5.97
CA ALA A 23 -3.59 3.80 -5.77
C ALA A 23 -4.22 2.49 -6.27
N ALA A 24 -5.50 2.27 -5.98
CA ALA A 24 -6.25 1.11 -6.47
C ALA A 24 -6.27 1.02 -8.01
N ARG A 25 -6.29 2.17 -8.70
CA ARG A 25 -6.23 2.22 -10.17
C ARG A 25 -4.88 1.78 -10.75
N GLN A 26 -3.82 1.76 -9.96
CA GLN A 26 -2.50 1.30 -10.40
C GLN A 26 -2.38 -0.22 -10.39
N ILE A 27 -3.26 -0.93 -9.70
CA ILE A 27 -3.32 -2.39 -9.68
C ILE A 27 -4.04 -2.87 -10.94
N ARG A 28 -3.38 -3.70 -11.72
CA ARG A 28 -3.95 -4.32 -12.91
C ARG A 28 -4.51 -5.68 -12.55
N ASP A 29 -5.52 -6.13 -13.28
CA ASP A 29 -6.09 -7.44 -13.05
C ASP A 29 -5.08 -8.56 -13.36
N GLY A 30 -5.05 -9.60 -12.54
CA GLY A 30 -4.12 -10.72 -12.64
C GLY A 30 -2.70 -10.45 -12.11
N GLU A 31 -2.37 -9.22 -11.64
CA GLU A 31 -1.04 -8.94 -11.08
C GLU A 31 -0.85 -9.56 -9.70
N LEU A 32 0.39 -9.99 -9.42
CA LEU A 32 0.90 -10.22 -8.08
C LEU A 32 1.38 -8.88 -7.50
N VAL A 33 0.76 -8.46 -6.41
CA VAL A 33 0.98 -7.16 -5.78
C VAL A 33 1.58 -7.35 -4.40
N PHE A 34 2.77 -6.81 -4.15
CA PHE A 34 3.34 -6.78 -2.81
C PHE A 34 2.72 -5.63 -2.03
N VAL A 35 1.90 -5.96 -1.03
CA VAL A 35 1.00 -5.01 -0.36
C VAL A 35 1.60 -4.55 0.96
N GLY A 36 1.98 -3.27 1.03
CA GLY A 36 2.42 -2.63 2.27
C GLY A 36 1.28 -2.35 3.24
N MET A 37 1.62 -1.83 4.43
CA MET A 37 0.64 -1.56 5.50
C MET A 37 -0.18 -0.29 5.29
N ARG A 38 -1.32 -0.18 5.96
CA ARG A 38 -2.24 0.97 6.01
C ARG A 38 -2.90 1.25 4.66
N LEU A 39 -2.60 2.40 4.02
CA LEU A 39 -3.23 2.79 2.76
C LEU A 39 -3.06 1.77 1.62
N PRO A 40 -1.91 1.12 1.45
CA PRO A 40 -1.77 -0.01 0.54
C PRO A 40 -2.79 -1.14 0.74
N LEU A 41 -3.08 -1.53 2.00
CA LEU A 41 -4.08 -2.55 2.30
C LEU A 41 -5.47 -2.15 1.81
N LEU A 42 -5.86 -0.90 2.07
CA LEU A 42 -7.13 -0.35 1.59
C LEU A 42 -7.18 -0.27 0.06
N ALA A 43 -6.09 0.18 -0.58
CA ALA A 43 -6.01 0.28 -2.03
C ALA A 43 -6.14 -1.10 -2.70
N PHE A 44 -5.51 -2.13 -2.14
CA PHE A 44 -5.64 -3.50 -2.61
C PHE A 44 -7.10 -4.00 -2.47
N ALA A 45 -7.72 -3.80 -1.30
CA ALA A 45 -9.11 -4.21 -1.07
C ALA A 45 -10.10 -3.51 -2.02
N VAL A 46 -9.90 -2.22 -2.28
CA VAL A 46 -10.71 -1.45 -3.25
C VAL A 46 -10.49 -1.96 -4.67
N ALA A 47 -9.23 -2.19 -5.08
CA ALA A 47 -8.92 -2.71 -6.40
C ALA A 47 -9.58 -4.08 -6.66
N LYS A 48 -9.48 -4.99 -5.71
CA LYS A 48 -10.10 -6.32 -5.76
C LYS A 48 -11.62 -6.25 -6.00
N ARG A 49 -12.31 -5.32 -5.33
CA ARG A 49 -13.76 -5.17 -5.44
C ARG A 49 -14.22 -4.43 -6.68
N MET A 50 -13.41 -3.56 -7.25
CA MET A 50 -13.86 -2.64 -8.29
C MET A 50 -13.33 -2.95 -9.69
N ARG A 51 -12.11 -3.48 -9.82
CA ARG A 51 -11.47 -3.53 -11.13
C ARG A 51 -10.44 -4.63 -11.36
N ALA A 52 -9.89 -5.21 -10.32
CA ALA A 52 -8.82 -6.21 -10.41
C ALA A 52 -9.19 -7.47 -9.59
N PRO A 53 -10.29 -8.16 -9.94
CA PRO A 53 -10.77 -9.32 -9.17
C PRO A 53 -9.79 -10.48 -9.14
N HIS A 54 -8.90 -10.61 -10.12
CA HIS A 54 -7.91 -11.68 -10.18
C HIS A 54 -6.52 -11.27 -9.68
N ALA A 55 -6.33 -10.03 -9.21
CA ALA A 55 -5.06 -9.63 -8.58
C ALA A 55 -4.83 -10.41 -7.28
N VAL A 56 -3.59 -10.77 -7.01
CA VAL A 56 -3.19 -11.52 -5.81
C VAL A 56 -2.28 -10.68 -4.95
N GLY A 57 -2.61 -10.55 -3.67
CA GLY A 57 -1.81 -9.81 -2.69
C GLY A 57 -0.76 -10.70 -2.03
N LEU A 58 0.48 -10.22 -2.00
CA LEU A 58 1.59 -10.76 -1.24
C LEU A 58 1.81 -9.87 -0.01
N PHE A 59 1.85 -10.45 1.17
CA PHE A 59 2.01 -9.74 2.44
C PHE A 59 3.28 -10.19 3.13
N GLU A 60 4.14 -9.25 3.50
CA GLU A 60 5.47 -9.52 4.09
C GLU A 60 5.44 -10.53 5.24
N CYS A 61 4.35 -10.58 6.01
CA CYS A 61 4.19 -11.56 7.10
C CYS A 61 4.13 -13.03 6.66
N GLY A 62 4.15 -13.32 5.36
CA GLY A 62 4.11 -14.68 4.83
C GLY A 62 2.73 -15.11 4.33
N LEU A 63 1.86 -14.19 4.01
CA LEU A 63 0.50 -14.48 3.52
C LEU A 63 0.35 -14.13 2.04
N MET A 64 -0.46 -14.92 1.35
CA MET A 64 -0.88 -14.69 -0.02
C MET A 64 -2.40 -14.79 -0.10
N ARG A 65 -3.05 -13.80 -0.72
CA ARG A 65 -4.51 -13.73 -0.82
C ARG A 65 -4.96 -13.34 -2.22
N ASP A 66 -5.96 -14.00 -2.68
CA ASP A 66 -6.69 -13.68 -3.93
C ASP A 66 -8.06 -13.03 -3.68
N GLU A 67 -8.47 -12.90 -2.41
CA GLU A 67 -9.67 -12.19 -1.97
C GLU A 67 -9.31 -11.10 -0.95
N PRO A 68 -10.04 -9.99 -0.86
CA PRO A 68 -9.82 -9.02 0.20
C PRO A 68 -10.16 -9.63 1.55
N ALA A 69 -9.48 -9.19 2.62
CA ALA A 69 -9.87 -9.58 3.96
C ALA A 69 -11.34 -9.16 4.23
N PRO A 70 -12.10 -9.97 5.00
CA PRO A 70 -13.51 -9.67 5.28
C PRO A 70 -13.71 -8.41 6.13
N GLU A 71 -12.67 -8.02 6.87
CA GLU A 71 -12.69 -6.87 7.78
C GLU A 71 -11.52 -5.92 7.50
N LEU A 72 -11.61 -4.72 8.07
CA LEU A 72 -10.52 -3.76 8.01
C LEU A 72 -9.30 -4.28 8.78
N LEU A 73 -8.13 -4.18 8.16
CA LEU A 73 -6.87 -4.59 8.73
C LEU A 73 -6.12 -3.40 9.32
N TYR A 74 -5.64 -3.53 10.54
CA TYR A 74 -4.67 -2.60 11.15
C TYR A 74 -3.25 -2.97 10.74
N THR A 75 -2.98 -4.29 10.68
CA THR A 75 -1.71 -4.84 10.22
C THR A 75 -1.95 -5.95 9.20
N MET A 76 -0.92 -6.29 8.45
CA MET A 76 -0.99 -7.40 7.50
C MET A 76 -1.07 -8.78 8.18
N SER A 77 -0.80 -8.86 9.50
CA SER A 77 -0.82 -10.10 10.29
C SER A 77 -2.10 -10.28 11.10
N ASP A 78 -3.08 -9.43 10.94
CA ASP A 78 -4.34 -9.51 11.67
C ASP A 78 -5.10 -10.82 11.30
N PRO A 79 -5.83 -11.42 12.26
CA PRO A 79 -6.57 -12.67 12.03
C PRO A 79 -7.45 -12.69 10.78
N PRO A 80 -8.19 -11.60 10.44
CA PRO A 80 -8.99 -11.57 9.21
C PRO A 80 -8.15 -11.67 7.93
N ASN A 81 -6.86 -11.30 7.97
CA ASN A 81 -5.97 -11.47 6.83
C ASN A 81 -5.45 -12.91 6.71
N ILE A 82 -5.33 -13.61 7.83
CA ILE A 82 -4.90 -15.01 7.88
C ILE A 82 -6.04 -15.93 7.43
N ALA A 83 -7.25 -15.68 7.94
CA ALA A 83 -8.43 -16.44 7.56
C ALA A 83 -8.74 -16.27 6.07
N GLY A 84 -8.77 -17.39 5.33
CA GLY A 84 -9.00 -17.41 3.89
C GLY A 84 -7.79 -17.01 3.04
N ALA A 85 -6.58 -16.95 3.60
CA ALA A 85 -5.37 -16.85 2.79
C ALA A 85 -5.20 -18.12 1.92
N ILE A 86 -4.88 -17.94 0.64
CA ILE A 86 -4.63 -19.07 -0.28
C ILE A 86 -3.30 -19.74 0.01
N TRP A 87 -2.39 -19.03 0.65
CA TRP A 87 -1.13 -19.59 1.13
C TRP A 87 -0.67 -18.84 2.38
N SER A 88 -0.40 -19.62 3.44
CA SER A 88 0.23 -19.16 4.67
C SER A 88 1.60 -19.82 4.78
N THR A 89 2.64 -19.03 4.81
CA THR A 89 4.02 -19.49 4.76
C THR A 89 4.93 -18.60 5.59
N ARG A 90 6.24 -18.70 5.41
CA ARG A 90 7.23 -17.83 6.05
C ARG A 90 7.50 -16.61 5.16
N MET A 91 7.80 -15.46 5.78
CA MET A 91 8.23 -14.23 5.11
C MET A 91 9.28 -14.49 4.02
N ILE A 92 10.28 -15.32 4.31
CA ILE A 92 11.38 -15.61 3.39
C ILE A 92 10.90 -16.19 2.05
N ASN A 93 9.82 -16.97 2.04
CA ASN A 93 9.29 -17.54 0.82
C ASN A 93 8.69 -16.46 -0.09
N LEU A 94 7.98 -15.48 0.50
CA LEU A 94 7.43 -14.36 -0.29
C LEU A 94 8.53 -13.39 -0.74
N MET A 95 9.55 -13.17 0.07
CA MET A 95 10.73 -12.40 -0.34
C MET A 95 11.50 -13.14 -1.45
N GLY A 96 11.52 -14.48 -1.42
CA GLY A 96 12.07 -15.30 -2.50
C GLY A 96 11.28 -15.14 -3.81
N MET A 97 9.96 -15.07 -3.76
CA MET A 97 9.12 -14.77 -4.94
C MET A 97 9.41 -13.36 -5.48
N LEU A 98 9.54 -12.39 -4.59
CA LEU A 98 9.92 -11.02 -4.96
C LEU A 98 11.29 -10.98 -5.64
N GLN A 99 12.29 -11.67 -5.09
CA GLN A 99 13.63 -11.80 -5.66
C GLN A 99 13.64 -12.45 -7.06
N GLN A 100 12.70 -13.35 -7.31
CA GLN A 100 12.51 -13.99 -8.61
C GLN A 100 11.74 -13.10 -9.62
N GLY A 101 11.36 -11.88 -9.24
CA GLY A 101 10.64 -10.95 -10.10
C GLY A 101 9.15 -11.28 -10.24
N ALA A 102 8.57 -12.07 -9.33
CA ALA A 102 7.15 -12.46 -9.43
C ALA A 102 6.19 -11.30 -9.15
N ALA A 103 6.57 -10.29 -8.36
CA ALA A 103 5.71 -9.17 -8.03
C ALA A 103 5.76 -8.08 -9.11
N GLN A 104 4.66 -7.86 -9.82
CA GLN A 104 4.54 -6.80 -10.83
C GLN A 104 4.42 -5.40 -10.22
N LEU A 105 3.84 -5.30 -9.02
CA LEU A 105 3.67 -4.04 -8.30
C LEU A 105 4.04 -4.21 -6.84
N GLY A 106 4.90 -3.32 -6.32
CA GLY A 106 5.13 -3.14 -4.90
C GLY A 106 4.49 -1.84 -4.42
N MET A 107 3.78 -1.87 -3.29
CA MET A 107 3.19 -0.70 -2.67
C MET A 107 3.79 -0.48 -1.29
N ILE A 108 4.39 0.66 -1.06
CA ILE A 108 5.01 1.04 0.23
C ILE A 108 4.52 2.40 0.71
N GLY A 109 4.66 2.64 2.00
CA GLY A 109 4.56 3.96 2.60
C GLY A 109 5.94 4.54 2.89
N GLY A 110 5.98 5.81 3.30
CA GLY A 110 7.20 6.49 3.72
C GLY A 110 6.87 7.67 4.63
N ALA A 111 7.86 8.19 5.34
CA ALA A 111 7.71 9.41 6.12
C ALA A 111 8.11 10.64 5.33
N GLU A 112 9.12 10.53 4.49
CA GLU A 112 9.59 11.58 3.60
C GLU A 112 9.96 10.97 2.25
N VAL A 113 9.77 11.73 1.18
CA VAL A 113 10.21 11.40 -0.17
C VAL A 113 10.80 12.64 -0.81
N ASP A 114 11.94 12.50 -1.47
CA ASP A 114 12.54 13.59 -2.23
C ASP A 114 12.12 13.58 -3.71
N ARG A 115 12.53 14.60 -4.45
CA ARG A 115 12.22 14.74 -5.88
C ARG A 115 12.84 13.66 -6.78
N PHE A 116 13.76 12.86 -6.24
CA PHE A 116 14.41 11.76 -6.96
C PHE A 116 13.79 10.40 -6.63
N GLY A 117 12.78 10.36 -5.70
CA GLY A 117 12.13 9.13 -5.27
C GLY A 117 12.86 8.41 -4.13
N ASN A 118 13.83 9.04 -3.46
CA ASN A 118 14.43 8.47 -2.25
C ASN A 118 13.42 8.56 -1.10
N VAL A 119 13.17 7.44 -0.44
CA VAL A 119 12.18 7.32 0.64
C VAL A 119 12.87 7.16 1.97
N ASN A 120 12.47 7.97 2.94
CA ASN A 120 12.94 7.87 4.32
C ASN A 120 11.89 7.19 5.20
N THR A 121 12.33 6.14 5.89
CA THR A 121 11.54 5.39 6.87
C THR A 121 12.28 5.22 8.21
N SER A 122 13.45 5.84 8.37
CA SER A 122 14.37 5.53 9.47
C SER A 122 14.38 6.56 10.60
N TYR A 123 14.49 7.85 10.29
CA TYR A 123 14.46 8.93 11.29
C TYR A 123 14.28 10.29 10.62
N ILE A 124 13.79 11.27 11.38
CA ILE A 124 13.73 12.68 10.96
C ILE A 124 14.77 13.46 11.77
N GLY A 125 15.48 14.37 11.12
CA GLY A 125 16.60 15.12 11.70
C GLY A 125 17.95 14.43 11.49
N SER A 126 18.95 14.72 12.35
CA SER A 126 20.29 14.15 12.19
C SER A 126 20.35 12.70 12.68
N ARG A 127 21.23 11.89 12.08
CA ARG A 127 21.47 10.50 12.49
C ARG A 127 21.93 10.40 13.95
N GLN A 128 22.75 11.33 14.41
CA GLN A 128 23.32 11.33 15.76
C GLN A 128 22.29 11.76 16.81
N ARG A 129 21.36 12.64 16.43
CA ARG A 129 20.31 13.16 17.32
C ARG A 129 19.01 13.32 16.55
N PRO A 130 18.29 12.23 16.28
CA PRO A 130 17.05 12.30 15.53
C PRO A 130 15.96 13.01 16.33
N THR A 131 15.22 13.88 15.66
CA THR A 131 14.01 14.51 16.23
C THR A 131 12.89 13.49 16.37
N VAL A 132 12.77 12.58 15.40
CA VAL A 132 11.80 11.47 15.42
C VAL A 132 12.53 10.19 14.97
N LYS A 133 12.37 9.12 15.75
CA LYS A 133 12.76 7.77 15.35
C LYS A 133 11.57 7.11 14.65
N LEU A 134 11.79 6.62 13.44
CA LEU A 134 10.81 5.90 12.64
C LEU A 134 11.04 4.38 12.74
N PRO A 135 10.08 3.54 12.30
CA PRO A 135 10.19 2.09 12.42
C PRO A 135 11.36 1.46 11.67
N GLY A 136 11.86 2.12 10.63
CA GLY A 136 12.83 1.55 9.68
C GLY A 136 12.16 1.07 8.40
N SER A 137 12.95 0.49 7.49
CA SER A 137 12.45 0.05 6.19
C SER A 137 11.63 -1.24 6.25
N GLY A 138 11.91 -2.13 7.22
CA GLY A 138 11.42 -3.50 7.09
C GLY A 138 11.77 -4.06 5.71
N GLY A 139 10.87 -4.73 5.05
CA GLY A 139 11.02 -5.22 3.67
C GLY A 139 10.83 -4.15 2.59
N ALA A 140 10.58 -2.88 2.93
CA ALA A 140 10.31 -1.84 1.93
C ALA A 140 11.50 -1.59 0.98
N SER A 141 12.73 -1.78 1.44
CA SER A 141 13.94 -1.69 0.59
C SER A 141 13.97 -2.78 -0.48
N ASP A 142 13.64 -4.01 -0.12
CA ASP A 142 13.58 -5.13 -1.05
C ASP A 142 12.42 -4.95 -2.04
N ILE A 143 11.25 -4.56 -1.53
CA ILE A 143 10.07 -4.28 -2.37
C ILE A 143 10.39 -3.17 -3.38
N ALA A 144 11.02 -2.08 -2.93
CA ALA A 144 11.37 -0.97 -3.81
C ALA A 144 12.40 -1.34 -4.89
N SER A 145 13.30 -2.29 -4.59
CA SER A 145 14.38 -2.68 -5.49
C SER A 145 13.98 -3.79 -6.45
N LEU A 146 13.04 -4.65 -6.08
CA LEU A 146 12.79 -5.92 -6.77
C LEU A 146 11.41 -6.02 -7.41
N ALA A 147 10.43 -5.19 -7.02
CA ALA A 147 9.14 -5.16 -7.70
C ALA A 147 9.25 -4.55 -9.10
N GLY A 148 8.48 -5.05 -10.04
CA GLY A 148 8.46 -4.56 -11.42
C GLY A 148 8.08 -3.09 -11.54
N ARG A 149 7.19 -2.61 -10.67
CA ARG A 149 6.78 -1.20 -10.49
C ARG A 149 6.68 -0.90 -9.01
N LEU A 150 7.01 0.31 -8.61
CA LEU A 150 6.88 0.79 -7.24
C LEU A 150 5.82 1.89 -7.16
N LEU A 151 4.91 1.78 -6.18
CA LEU A 151 3.97 2.81 -5.80
C LEU A 151 4.23 3.25 -4.37
N ILE A 152 4.59 4.50 -4.17
CA ILE A 152 4.77 5.11 -2.86
C ILE A 152 3.48 5.86 -2.51
N ILE A 153 2.85 5.50 -1.38
CA ILE A 153 1.60 6.12 -0.92
C ILE A 153 1.86 6.82 0.40
N MET A 154 1.82 8.15 0.37
CA MET A 154 2.02 8.97 1.57
C MET A 154 1.31 10.31 1.43
N GLN A 155 0.99 10.92 2.56
CA GLN A 155 0.44 12.28 2.56
C GLN A 155 1.52 13.27 2.11
N HIS A 156 1.19 14.09 1.10
CA HIS A 156 2.06 15.15 0.63
C HIS A 156 1.75 16.44 1.38
N GLU A 157 2.49 16.68 2.46
CA GLU A 157 2.38 17.86 3.31
C GLU A 157 3.72 18.59 3.36
N ARG A 158 3.68 19.91 3.57
CA ARG A 158 4.87 20.77 3.56
C ARG A 158 5.91 20.44 4.64
N ARG A 159 5.54 19.60 5.63
CA ARG A 159 6.39 19.17 6.75
C ARG A 159 6.82 17.70 6.67
N ARG A 160 6.56 17.06 5.54
CA ARG A 160 6.92 15.65 5.29
C ARG A 160 7.56 15.48 3.92
#